data_227cdaa449180b1ab0c941d80a31e1d2
#
_entry.id   227cdaa449180b1ab0c941d80a31e1d2
#
_cell.length_a   1.000
_cell.length_b   1.000
_cell.length_c   1.000
_cell.angle_alpha   90.00
_cell.angle_beta   90.00
_cell.angle_gamma   90.00
#
_symmetry.space_group_name_H-M   'P 1'
#
loop_
_entity.id
_entity.type
_entity.pdbx_description
1 polymer ?
#
loop_
_entity_poly.entity_id
_entity_poly.type
_entity_poly.pdbx_seq_one_letter_code
_entity_poly.pdbx_strand_id
1 'polypeptide(L)' 'VPRYEYKVVTIPIKLGLDFEQKCRQLEESMNELGAEGWKFCASLNGAFLLMREVEE' A
#
# COMPACT_ATOMS: atom_id res chain seq x y z
N VAL A 1 -2.43 4.46 25.38
CA VAL A 1 -1.83 5.38 24.39
C VAL A 1 -1.85 4.71 23.03
N PRO A 2 -2.46 5.34 22.02
CA PRO A 2 -2.46 4.76 20.68
C PRO A 2 -1.04 4.71 20.10
N ARG A 3 -0.74 3.62 19.45
CA ARG A 3 0.55 3.43 18.79
C ARG A 3 0.31 3.15 17.32
N TYR A 4 1.33 3.39 16.52
CA TYR A 4 1.23 3.17 15.09
C TYR A 4 2.27 2.18 14.63
N GLU A 5 1.88 1.29 13.75
CA GLU A 5 2.80 0.42 13.05
C GLU A 5 3.03 0.97 11.66
N TYR A 6 4.25 0.83 11.17
CA TYR A 6 4.60 1.27 9.81
C TYR A 6 5.05 0.07 9.01
N LYS A 7 4.68 0.09 7.75
CA LYS A 7 5.03 -0.99 6.84
C LYS A 7 5.49 -0.39 5.51
N VAL A 8 6.59 -0.88 4.99
CA VAL A 8 7.08 -0.46 3.67
C VAL A 8 6.92 -1.65 2.73
N VAL A 9 6.19 -1.43 1.64
CA VAL A 9 5.92 -2.50 0.68
C VAL A 9 6.31 -2.04 -0.71
N THR A 10 6.75 -2.99 -1.53
CA THR A 10 6.89 -2.78 -2.96
C THR A 10 5.80 -3.57 -3.64
N ILE A 11 5.12 -2.95 -4.58
CA ILE A 11 4.05 -3.61 -5.30
C ILE A 11 4.55 -3.90 -6.72
N PRO A 12 4.82 -5.18 -7.03
CA PRO A 12 5.28 -5.52 -8.36
C PRO A 12 4.17 -5.31 -9.38
N ILE A 13 4.47 -4.54 -10.42
CA ILE A 13 3.53 -4.28 -11.50
C ILE A 13 4.02 -5.05 -12.72
N LYS A 14 3.14 -5.83 -13.31
CA LYS A 14 3.47 -6.63 -14.48
C LYS A 14 3.91 -5.75 -15.64
N LEU A 15 4.97 -6.16 -16.32
CA LEU A 15 5.41 -5.49 -17.52
C LEU A 15 4.43 -5.74 -18.66
N GLY A 16 4.31 -4.79 -19.57
CA GLY A 16 3.45 -4.93 -20.73
C GLY A 16 2.01 -4.51 -20.52
N LEU A 17 1.65 -4.09 -19.31
CA LEU A 17 0.32 -3.56 -19.05
C LEU A 17 0.26 -2.09 -19.43
N ASP A 18 -0.91 -1.62 -19.90
CA ASP A 18 -1.10 -0.21 -20.14
C ASP A 18 -1.32 0.52 -18.79
N PHE A 19 -1.37 1.83 -18.83
CA PHE A 19 -1.47 2.64 -17.62
C PHE A 19 -2.73 2.32 -16.82
N GLU A 20 -3.85 2.13 -17.50
CA GLU A 20 -5.11 1.82 -16.85
C GLU A 20 -5.07 0.49 -16.10
N GLN A 21 -4.47 -0.51 -16.72
CA GLN A 21 -4.30 -1.82 -16.09
C GLN A 21 -3.37 -1.75 -14.90
N LYS A 22 -2.30 -0.95 -15.00
CA LYS A 22 -1.38 -0.76 -13.88
C LYS A 22 -2.07 -0.09 -12.70
N CYS A 23 -2.92 0.90 -12.97
CA CYS A 23 -3.68 1.56 -11.92
C CYS A 23 -4.64 0.61 -11.23
N ARG A 24 -5.28 -0.26 -11.99
CA ARG A 24 -6.20 -1.24 -11.44
C ARG A 24 -5.48 -2.23 -10.55
N GLN A 25 -4.32 -2.70 -10.99
CA GLN A 25 -3.51 -3.63 -10.20
C GLN A 25 -3.06 -2.99 -8.89
N LEU A 26 -2.65 -1.73 -8.95
CA LEU A 26 -2.26 -0.99 -7.75
C LEU A 26 -3.44 -0.81 -6.81
N GLU A 27 -4.59 -0.50 -7.35
CA GLU A 27 -5.81 -0.35 -6.55
C GLU A 27 -6.17 -1.63 -5.81
N GLU A 28 -6.09 -2.76 -6.48
CA GLU A 28 -6.37 -4.06 -5.86
C GLU A 28 -5.40 -4.34 -4.71
N SER A 29 -4.11 -4.09 -4.94
CA SER A 29 -3.10 -4.30 -3.91
C SER A 29 -3.33 -3.39 -2.71
N MET A 30 -3.67 -2.13 -2.96
CA MET A 30 -3.95 -1.18 -1.89
C MET A 30 -5.20 -1.55 -1.11
N ASN A 31 -6.22 -2.05 -1.79
CA ASN A 31 -7.45 -2.48 -1.13
C ASN A 31 -7.22 -3.70 -0.24
N GLU A 32 -6.34 -4.61 -0.63
CA GLU A 32 -5.98 -5.74 0.21
C GLU A 32 -5.30 -5.25 1.50
N LEU A 33 -4.40 -4.30 1.38
CA LEU A 33 -3.71 -3.72 2.54
C LEU A 33 -4.69 -2.95 3.42
N GLY A 34 -5.59 -2.20 2.80
CA GLY A 34 -6.62 -1.47 3.52
C GLY A 34 -7.55 -2.37 4.31
N ALA A 35 -7.84 -3.57 3.79
CA ALA A 35 -8.66 -4.54 4.49
C ALA A 35 -7.99 -5.02 5.79
N GLU A 36 -6.67 -4.93 5.87
CA GLU A 36 -5.91 -5.25 7.07
C GLU A 36 -5.73 -4.04 7.99
N GLY A 37 -6.31 -2.91 7.63
CA GLY A 37 -6.25 -1.70 8.43
C GLY A 37 -5.12 -0.75 8.06
N TRP A 38 -4.37 -1.07 7.01
CA TRP A 38 -3.26 -0.22 6.59
C TRP A 38 -3.74 1.01 5.84
N LYS A 39 -3.08 2.12 6.10
CA LYS A 39 -3.38 3.41 5.51
C LYS A 39 -2.16 3.90 4.74
N PHE A 40 -2.38 4.40 3.54
CA PHE A 40 -1.28 4.94 2.75
C PHE A 40 -0.77 6.24 3.38
N CYS A 41 0.55 6.36 3.49
CA CYS A 41 1.18 7.59 4.00
C CYS A 41 1.98 8.30 2.93
N ALA A 42 2.89 7.59 2.28
CA ALA A 42 3.79 8.20 1.32
C ALA A 42 4.36 7.16 0.38
N SER A 43 4.90 7.62 -0.72
CA SER A 43 5.62 6.75 -1.65
C SER A 43 7.04 7.26 -1.81
N LEU A 44 7.98 6.35 -2.01
CA LEU A 44 9.38 6.69 -2.18
C LEU A 44 10.03 5.67 -3.10
N ASN A 45 10.45 6.13 -4.28
CA ASN A 45 11.18 5.30 -5.26
C ASN A 45 10.55 3.94 -5.52
N GLY A 46 9.23 3.92 -5.71
CA GLY A 46 8.53 2.68 -6.02
C GLY A 46 8.11 1.87 -4.80
N ALA A 47 8.48 2.31 -3.61
CA ALA A 47 8.01 1.68 -2.39
C ALA A 47 6.90 2.53 -1.77
N PHE A 48 6.02 1.88 -1.05
CA PHE A 48 4.89 2.57 -0.41
C PHE A 48 4.98 2.41 1.08
N LEU A 49 4.87 3.53 1.78
CA LEU A 49 4.86 3.56 3.24
C LEU A 49 3.42 3.58 3.72
N LEU A 50 3.10 2.64 4.56
CA LEU A 50 1.76 2.50 5.11
C LEU A 50 1.82 2.55 6.63
N MET A 51 0.72 2.91 7.23
CA MET A 51 0.63 2.93 8.69
C MET A 51 -0.71 2.41 9.14
N ARG A 52 -0.78 1.92 10.35
CA ARG A 52 -2.05 1.59 10.97
C ARG A 52 -1.94 1.81 12.48
N GLU A 53 -3.08 2.12 13.08
CA GLU A 53 -3.15 2.33 14.52
C GLU A 53 -3.27 0.99 15.22
N VAL A 54 -2.50 0.84 16.27
CA VAL A 54 -2.51 -0.38 17.09
C VAL A 54 -2.87 0.01 18.51
N GLU A 55 -3.83 -0.65 19.07
CA GLU A 55 -4.20 -0.44 20.47
C GLU A 55 -3.54 -1.49 21.34
N GLU A 56 -3.04 -1.04 22.47
CA GLU A 56 -2.52 -1.95 23.50
C GLU A 56 -3.61 -2.38 24.44
#